data_7cef50d37e7b13bfc94e66973147a48d
#
_entry.id   7cef50d37e7b13bfc94e66973147a48d
#
_cell.length_a   1.000
_cell.length_b   1.000
_cell.length_c   1.000
_cell.angle_alpha   90.00
_cell.angle_beta   90.00
_cell.angle_gamma   90.00
#
_symmetry.space_group_name_H-M   'P 1'
#
loop_
_entity.id
_entity.type
_entity.pdbx_description
1 polymer ?
#
loop_
_entity_poly.entity_id
_entity_poly.type
_entity_poly.pdbx_seq_one_letter_code
_entity_poly.pdbx_strand_id
1 'polypeptide(L)'
;METTGKRVLLVEDDRFLRRACEASLRQRGLAVTTAADGEEGLRLARSERPDLILLDMLMPKLSGLEVLRALRGDEATRAVKVLILSNSSREQDIAEVSNLGISGYFVKSNLSLQELCDRVSQLLRAET
;
A
#
# COMPACT_ATOMS: atom_id res chain seq x y z
N MET A 1 13.77 -9.42 13.67
CA MET A 1 13.03 -8.23 14.13
C MET A 1 11.54 -8.46 14.05
N GLU A 2 10.87 -8.04 15.10
CA GLU A 2 9.41 -8.13 15.16
C GLU A 2 8.77 -7.07 14.30
N THR A 3 7.68 -7.46 13.61
CA THR A 3 6.85 -6.50 12.90
C THR A 3 5.54 -6.22 13.63
N THR A 4 5.36 -6.87 14.79
CA THR A 4 4.16 -6.71 15.62
C THR A 4 3.97 -5.24 16.01
N GLY A 5 2.77 -4.74 15.81
CA GLY A 5 2.45 -3.37 16.13
C GLY A 5 2.77 -2.35 15.04
N LYS A 6 3.51 -2.74 14.01
CA LYS A 6 3.72 -1.86 12.87
C LYS A 6 2.40 -1.62 12.16
N ARG A 7 2.23 -0.43 11.60
CA ARG A 7 0.97 0.00 11.01
C ARG A 7 1.00 -0.07 9.49
N VAL A 8 0.00 -0.72 8.93
CA VAL A 8 -0.17 -0.81 7.47
C VAL A 8 -1.52 -0.20 7.11
N LEU A 9 -1.51 0.69 6.13
CA LEU A 9 -2.73 1.22 5.54
C LEU A 9 -2.95 0.52 4.21
N LEU A 10 -4.10 -0.12 4.05
CA LEU A 10 -4.47 -0.84 2.84
C LEU A 10 -5.55 -0.05 2.11
N VAL A 11 -5.21 0.49 0.94
CA VAL A 11 -6.14 1.28 0.13
C VAL A 11 -6.51 0.45 -1.10
N GLU A 12 -7.71 -0.13 -1.08
CA GLU A 12 -8.16 -1.08 -2.08
C GLU A 12 -9.69 -1.03 -2.17
N ASP A 13 -10.23 -0.80 -3.36
CA ASP A 13 -11.68 -0.72 -3.52
C ASP A 13 -12.35 -2.08 -3.67
N ASP A 14 -11.63 -3.10 -4.11
CA ASP A 14 -12.19 -4.46 -4.20
C ASP A 14 -12.36 -5.04 -2.81
N ARG A 15 -13.61 -5.25 -2.42
CA ARG A 15 -13.94 -5.70 -1.07
C ARG A 15 -13.34 -7.06 -0.71
N PHE A 16 -13.34 -7.99 -1.65
CA PHE A 16 -12.83 -9.34 -1.38
C PHE A 16 -11.32 -9.33 -1.21
N LEU A 17 -10.62 -8.64 -2.10
CA LEU A 17 -9.17 -8.53 -2.00
C LEU A 17 -8.78 -7.76 -0.74
N ARG A 18 -9.49 -6.68 -0.44
CA ARG A 18 -9.23 -5.88 0.76
C ARG A 18 -9.34 -6.71 2.03
N ARG A 19 -10.42 -7.51 2.13
CA ARG A 19 -10.63 -8.36 3.31
C ARG A 19 -9.59 -9.47 3.41
N ALA A 20 -9.25 -10.09 2.30
CA ALA A 20 -8.25 -11.16 2.29
C ALA A 20 -6.87 -10.63 2.70
N CYS A 21 -6.48 -9.49 2.16
CA CYS A 21 -5.21 -8.86 2.51
C CYS A 21 -5.19 -8.45 3.97
N GLU A 22 -6.27 -7.84 4.44
CA GLU A 22 -6.37 -7.42 5.84
C GLU A 22 -6.18 -8.60 6.79
N ALA A 23 -6.90 -9.69 6.54
CA ALA A 23 -6.82 -10.87 7.40
C ALA A 23 -5.41 -11.45 7.42
N SER A 24 -4.80 -11.57 6.25
CA SER A 24 -3.46 -12.14 6.14
C SER A 24 -2.41 -11.28 6.84
N LEU A 25 -2.51 -9.97 6.70
CA LEU A 25 -1.57 -9.05 7.35
C LEU A 25 -1.74 -9.04 8.86
N ARG A 26 -2.98 -9.09 9.34
CA ARG A 26 -3.23 -9.13 10.79
C ARG A 26 -2.69 -10.41 11.42
N GLN A 27 -2.69 -11.52 10.68
CA GLN A 27 -2.10 -12.77 11.17
C GLN A 27 -0.59 -12.64 11.40
N ARG A 28 0.04 -11.69 10.73
CA ARG A 28 1.48 -11.42 10.92
C ARG A 28 1.74 -10.46 12.09
N GLY A 29 0.71 -10.08 12.84
CA GLY A 29 0.85 -9.18 13.98
C GLY A 29 0.83 -7.70 13.62
N LEU A 30 0.45 -7.36 12.39
CA LEU A 30 0.41 -5.99 11.92
C LEU A 30 -0.91 -5.32 12.30
N ALA A 31 -0.85 -4.03 12.59
CA ALA A 31 -2.03 -3.21 12.81
C ALA A 31 -2.48 -2.68 11.45
N VAL A 32 -3.65 -3.11 10.98
CA VAL A 32 -4.11 -2.78 9.63
C VAL A 32 -5.31 -1.84 9.68
N THR A 33 -5.22 -0.74 8.94
CA THR A 33 -6.33 0.17 8.69
C THR A 33 -6.65 0.06 7.20
N THR A 34 -7.92 0.08 6.84
CA THR A 34 -8.32 -0.06 5.45
C THR A 34 -9.05 1.18 4.94
N ALA A 35 -8.93 1.42 3.65
CA ALA A 35 -9.66 2.46 2.94
C ALA A 35 -10.19 1.87 1.64
N ALA A 36 -11.39 2.30 1.25
CA ALA A 36 -12.04 1.75 0.07
C ALA A 36 -11.92 2.67 -1.16
N ASP A 37 -11.36 3.84 -1.00
CA ASP A 37 -11.13 4.77 -2.10
C ASP A 37 -9.93 5.66 -1.80
N GLY A 38 -9.51 6.42 -2.82
CA GLY A 38 -8.30 7.23 -2.73
C GLY A 38 -8.41 8.42 -1.78
N GLU A 39 -9.58 9.03 -1.67
CA GLU A 39 -9.77 10.16 -0.75
C GLU A 39 -9.65 9.71 0.70
N GLU A 40 -10.31 8.60 1.04
CA GLU A 40 -10.21 8.03 2.38
C GLU A 40 -8.78 7.59 2.66
N GLY A 41 -8.12 6.97 1.67
CA GLY A 41 -6.74 6.53 1.82
C GLY A 41 -5.80 7.67 2.14
N LEU A 42 -5.93 8.78 1.43
CA LEU A 42 -5.08 9.94 1.66
C LEU A 42 -5.34 10.56 3.04
N ARG A 43 -6.61 10.66 3.42
CA ARG A 43 -6.99 11.18 4.74
C ARG A 43 -6.38 10.32 5.87
N LEU A 44 -6.52 9.00 5.73
CA LEU A 44 -6.00 8.08 6.75
C LEU A 44 -4.47 8.05 6.79
N ALA A 45 -3.82 8.19 5.62
CA ALA A 45 -2.36 8.27 5.59
C ALA A 45 -1.85 9.44 6.43
N ARG A 46 -2.56 10.57 6.35
CA ARG A 46 -2.19 11.76 7.10
C ARG A 46 -2.47 11.64 8.59
N SER A 47 -3.61 11.04 8.95
CA SER A 47 -4.03 10.97 10.36
C SER A 47 -3.41 9.80 11.11
N GLU A 48 -3.26 8.65 10.46
CA GLU A 48 -2.77 7.43 11.11
C GLU A 48 -1.25 7.26 11.04
N ARG A 49 -0.62 7.93 10.12
CA ARG A 49 0.84 7.85 9.89
C ARG A 49 1.33 6.40 9.82
N PRO A 50 0.88 5.64 8.82
CA PRO A 50 1.28 4.24 8.72
C PRO A 50 2.76 4.10 8.41
N ASP A 51 3.30 2.94 8.74
CA ASP A 51 4.68 2.60 8.41
C ASP A 51 4.82 2.17 6.96
N LEU A 52 3.72 1.67 6.37
CA LEU A 52 3.69 1.23 4.99
C LEU A 52 2.27 1.33 4.45
N ILE A 53 2.15 1.69 3.18
CA ILE A 53 0.86 1.76 2.49
C ILE A 53 0.83 0.75 1.34
N LEU A 54 -0.22 -0.06 1.30
CA LEU A 54 -0.55 -0.87 0.13
C LEU A 54 -1.58 -0.08 -0.66
N LEU A 55 -1.30 0.23 -1.92
CA LEU A 55 -2.08 1.18 -2.69
C LEU A 55 -2.51 0.61 -4.03
N ASP A 56 -3.82 0.49 -4.22
CA ASP A 56 -4.40 0.12 -5.51
C ASP A 56 -4.32 1.31 -6.47
N MET A 57 -4.04 1.03 -7.73
CA MET A 57 -3.89 2.08 -8.75
C MET A 57 -5.21 2.54 -9.34
N LEU A 58 -6.23 1.67 -9.39
CA LEU A 58 -7.49 2.00 -10.04
C LEU A 58 -8.63 2.01 -9.01
N MET A 59 -9.01 3.21 -8.59
CA MET A 59 -10.03 3.41 -7.56
C MET A 59 -10.93 4.59 -7.91
N PRO A 60 -12.17 4.62 -7.38
CA PRO A 60 -13.00 5.80 -7.52
C PRO A 60 -12.44 6.98 -6.74
N LYS A 61 -12.87 8.16 -7.10
CA LYS A 61 -12.56 9.47 -6.51
C LYS A 61 -11.14 9.94 -6.80
N LEU A 62 -10.13 9.25 -6.29
CA LEU A 62 -8.73 9.53 -6.59
C LEU A 62 -8.04 8.23 -6.99
N SER A 63 -7.34 8.24 -8.11
CA SER A 63 -6.56 7.09 -8.54
C SER A 63 -5.36 6.89 -7.61
N GLY A 64 -4.77 5.69 -7.66
CA GLY A 64 -3.56 5.42 -6.89
C GLY A 64 -2.42 6.36 -7.23
N LEU A 65 -2.27 6.70 -8.52
CA LEU A 65 -1.23 7.64 -8.94
C LEU A 65 -1.44 9.02 -8.32
N GLU A 66 -2.68 9.49 -8.30
CA GLU A 66 -3.00 10.78 -7.68
C GLU A 66 -2.73 10.76 -6.18
N VAL A 67 -3.09 9.66 -5.51
CA VAL A 67 -2.80 9.50 -4.08
C VAL A 67 -1.30 9.52 -3.85
N LEU A 68 -0.54 8.76 -4.64
CA LEU A 68 0.91 8.68 -4.50
C LEU A 68 1.57 10.04 -4.68
N ARG A 69 1.14 10.81 -5.68
CA ARG A 69 1.65 12.16 -5.89
C ARG A 69 1.38 13.06 -4.70
N ALA A 70 0.16 12.98 -4.14
CA ALA A 70 -0.20 13.77 -2.97
C ALA A 70 0.63 13.37 -1.75
N LEU A 71 0.88 12.07 -1.56
CA LEU A 71 1.72 11.59 -0.46
C LEU A 71 3.14 12.14 -0.57
N ARG A 72 3.72 12.12 -1.76
CA ARG A 72 5.10 12.59 -1.98
C ARG A 72 5.23 14.11 -1.89
N GLY A 73 4.14 14.82 -2.09
CA GLY A 73 4.11 16.28 -1.99
C GLY A 73 3.86 16.82 -0.59
N ASP A 74 3.58 15.95 0.38
CA ASP A 74 3.25 16.35 1.75
C ASP A 74 4.37 15.90 2.68
N GLU A 75 4.93 16.81 3.46
CA GLU A 75 6.02 16.52 4.39
C GLU A 75 5.69 15.38 5.36
N ALA A 76 4.44 15.30 5.79
CA ALA A 76 4.02 14.29 6.77
C ALA A 76 4.05 12.87 6.20
N THR A 77 3.94 12.72 4.88
CA THR A 77 3.80 11.40 4.24
C THR A 77 4.83 11.14 3.15
N ARG A 78 5.70 12.10 2.87
CA ARG A 78 6.60 12.01 1.71
C ARG A 78 7.55 10.81 1.74
N ALA A 79 7.92 10.34 2.91
CA ALA A 79 8.89 9.26 3.07
C ALA A 79 8.26 7.89 3.34
N VAL A 80 6.92 7.80 3.39
CA VAL A 80 6.26 6.53 3.70
C VAL A 80 6.52 5.49 2.61
N LYS A 81 6.72 4.25 3.02
CA LYS A 81 6.90 3.15 2.07
C LYS A 81 5.57 2.80 1.42
N VAL A 82 5.60 2.63 0.10
CA VAL A 82 4.39 2.32 -0.67
C VAL A 82 4.64 1.09 -1.54
N LEU A 83 3.75 0.10 -1.42
CA LEU A 83 3.67 -1.03 -2.33
C LEU A 83 2.44 -0.83 -3.21
N ILE A 84 2.61 -0.99 -4.50
CA ILE A 84 1.52 -0.80 -5.46
C ILE A 84 0.87 -2.13 -5.78
N LEU A 85 -0.47 -2.12 -5.84
CA LEU A 85 -1.27 -3.23 -6.34
C LEU A 85 -1.96 -2.75 -7.61
N SER A 86 -1.82 -3.48 -8.71
CA SER A 86 -2.37 -3.04 -9.99
C SER A 86 -2.77 -4.22 -10.87
N ASN A 87 -3.74 -4.01 -11.74
CA ASN A 87 -4.08 -4.99 -12.76
C ASN A 87 -3.17 -4.86 -13.99
N SER A 88 -2.33 -3.84 -14.03
CA SER A 88 -1.47 -3.57 -15.19
C SER A 88 -0.05 -4.04 -14.98
N SER A 89 0.51 -4.70 -16.00
CA SER A 89 1.92 -5.05 -16.03
C SER A 89 2.67 -4.24 -17.08
N ARG A 90 2.06 -3.19 -17.63
CA ARG A 90 2.71 -2.37 -18.66
C ARG A 90 3.87 -1.59 -18.07
N GLU A 91 5.00 -1.61 -18.78
CA GLU A 91 6.22 -0.90 -18.37
C GLU A 91 5.98 0.58 -18.12
N GLN A 92 5.14 1.19 -18.96
CA GLN A 92 4.83 2.61 -18.86
C GLN A 92 4.17 2.95 -17.52
N ASP A 93 3.22 2.13 -17.08
CA ASP A 93 2.53 2.35 -15.82
C ASP A 93 3.47 2.14 -14.63
N ILE A 94 4.31 1.11 -14.72
CA ILE A 94 5.29 0.82 -13.67
C ILE A 94 6.31 1.96 -13.57
N ALA A 95 6.79 2.45 -14.71
CA ALA A 95 7.75 3.55 -14.72
C ALA A 95 7.19 4.82 -14.10
N GLU A 96 5.92 5.10 -14.37
CA GLU A 96 5.26 6.31 -13.87
C GLU A 96 5.23 6.35 -12.34
N VAL A 97 4.86 5.24 -11.70
CA VAL A 97 4.83 5.19 -10.24
C VAL A 97 6.23 5.03 -9.65
N SER A 98 7.12 4.35 -10.36
CA SER A 98 8.49 4.16 -9.88
C SER A 98 9.23 5.48 -9.74
N ASN A 99 8.94 6.44 -10.61
CA ASN A 99 9.54 7.77 -10.53
C ASN A 99 9.16 8.52 -9.27
N LEU A 100 8.08 8.12 -8.61
CA LEU A 100 7.63 8.73 -7.37
C LEU A 100 8.15 7.98 -6.13
N GLY A 101 8.96 6.94 -6.34
CA GLY A 101 9.58 6.19 -5.26
C GLY A 101 8.61 5.19 -4.61
N ILE A 102 8.63 3.95 -5.09
CA ILE A 102 7.82 2.88 -4.51
C ILE A 102 8.75 1.77 -4.03
N SER A 103 8.26 0.96 -3.11
CA SER A 103 9.03 -0.16 -2.55
C SER A 103 8.74 -1.48 -3.26
N GLY A 104 7.73 -1.52 -4.11
CA GLY A 104 7.41 -2.70 -4.89
C GLY A 104 6.12 -2.51 -5.67
N TYR A 105 5.91 -3.41 -6.65
CA TYR A 105 4.77 -3.37 -7.55
C TYR A 105 4.27 -4.79 -7.75
N PHE A 106 3.02 -5.04 -7.39
CA PHE A 106 2.40 -6.36 -7.55
C PHE A 106 1.28 -6.30 -8.56
N VAL A 107 1.29 -7.23 -9.52
CA VAL A 107 0.20 -7.36 -10.48
C VAL A 107 -0.85 -8.27 -9.87
N LYS A 108 -2.09 -7.78 -9.75
CA LYS A 108 -3.15 -8.48 -9.04
C LYS A 108 -3.45 -9.87 -9.58
N SER A 109 -3.36 -10.08 -10.88
CA SER A 109 -3.62 -11.38 -11.48
C SER A 109 -2.61 -12.46 -11.07
N ASN A 110 -1.43 -12.05 -10.63
CA ASN A 110 -0.37 -12.97 -10.20
C ASN A 110 -0.16 -12.92 -8.69
N LEU A 111 -1.07 -12.30 -7.96
CA LEU A 111 -0.87 -12.04 -6.54
C LEU A 111 -0.96 -13.31 -5.71
N SER A 112 0.08 -13.54 -4.91
CA SER A 112 0.07 -14.50 -3.82
C SER A 112 0.01 -13.71 -2.53
N LEU A 113 -0.99 -13.97 -1.68
CA LEU A 113 -1.10 -13.28 -0.40
C LEU A 113 0.10 -13.54 0.48
N GLN A 114 0.65 -14.76 0.42
CA GLN A 114 1.84 -15.09 1.20
C GLN A 114 3.03 -14.25 0.75
N GLU A 115 3.26 -14.13 -0.56
CA GLU A 115 4.35 -13.31 -1.08
C GLU A 115 4.19 -11.84 -0.72
N LEU A 116 2.96 -11.34 -0.81
CA LEU A 116 2.66 -9.97 -0.44
C LEU A 116 2.99 -9.72 1.03
N CYS A 117 2.51 -10.59 1.91
CA CYS A 117 2.77 -10.47 3.34
C CYS A 117 4.24 -10.61 3.69
N ASP A 118 4.95 -11.50 2.99
CA ASP A 118 6.40 -11.67 3.18
C ASP A 118 7.13 -10.37 2.80
N ARG A 119 6.72 -9.76 1.69
CA ARG A 119 7.34 -8.52 1.24
C ARG A 119 7.09 -7.38 2.21
N VAL A 120 5.85 -7.26 2.69
CA VAL A 120 5.49 -6.24 3.68
C VAL A 120 6.34 -6.42 4.94
N SER A 121 6.40 -7.64 5.46
CA SER A 121 7.17 -7.93 6.67
C SER A 121 8.66 -7.61 6.47
N GLN A 122 9.20 -7.96 5.31
CA GLN A 122 10.59 -7.70 4.99
C GLN A 122 10.88 -6.19 4.97
N LEU A 123 10.02 -5.42 4.34
CA LEU A 123 10.20 -3.98 4.26
C LEU A 123 10.09 -3.30 5.62
N LEU A 124 9.19 -3.78 6.46
CA LEU A 124 9.02 -3.21 7.80
C LEU A 124 10.19 -3.56 8.72
N ARG A 125 10.74 -4.76 8.60
CA ARG A 125 11.93 -5.15 9.37
C ARG A 125 13.15 -4.33 8.96
N ALA A 126 13.25 -3.97 7.70
CA ALA A 126 14.39 -3.23 7.18
C ALA A 126 14.49 -1.81 7.73
N GLU A 127 13.46 -1.32 8.39
CA GLU A 127 13.44 0.03 8.97
C GLU A 127 14.22 0.13 10.27
N THR A 128 14.61 -0.99 10.83
CA THR A 128 15.43 -0.99 12.03
C THR A 128 16.91 -1.13 11.71
#